data_6e04df1ed8f025c00bd303785abb7445
#
_entry.id   6e04df1ed8f025c00bd303785abb7445
#
_cell.length_a   1.000
_cell.length_b   1.000
_cell.length_c   1.000
_cell.angle_alpha   90.00
_cell.angle_beta   90.00
_cell.angle_gamma   90.00
#
_symmetry.space_group_name_H-M   'P 1'
#
loop_
_entity.id
_entity.type
_entity.pdbx_description
1 polymer ?
#
loop_
_entity_poly.entity_id
_entity_poly.type
_entity_poly.pdbx_seq_one_letter_code
_entity_poly.pdbx_strand_id
1 'polypeptide(L)'
;YDKAASGFLPRMWSNQGSHEKDYKMWVDIKGKNVRTSDGKTIKVPTFGENLSFLFSYQWGHLYWRYFMWNFAGRQSDAQNSTPTEIIDGNWISGIKAIDQVRLGTQEKLPKSMTTNKGHNTYFFLPLLLGIIGLIYQFMKDPKDWLVLALLFFFTGLAINFYTNPPS
;
A
#
# COMPACT_ATOMS: atom_id res chain seq x y z
N TYR A 1 7.95 25.84 -9.64
CA TYR A 1 8.45 24.45 -9.58
C TYR A 1 9.92 24.44 -9.98
N ASP A 2 10.80 24.07 -9.04
CA ASP A 2 12.22 23.91 -9.37
C ASP A 2 12.43 22.63 -10.16
N LYS A 3 12.91 22.77 -11.42
CA LYS A 3 13.19 21.62 -12.31
C LYS A 3 14.19 20.63 -11.71
N ALA A 4 15.10 21.11 -10.84
CA ALA A 4 16.08 20.26 -10.17
C ALA A 4 15.45 19.25 -9.20
N ALA A 5 14.26 19.56 -8.66
CA ALA A 5 13.49 18.69 -7.78
C ALA A 5 12.34 17.98 -8.48
N SER A 6 12.12 18.16 -9.79
CA SER A 6 11.06 17.49 -10.53
C SER A 6 11.47 16.09 -10.97
N GLY A 7 10.50 15.17 -11.07
CA GLY A 7 10.70 13.79 -11.49
C GLY A 7 9.50 13.24 -12.25
N PHE A 8 9.69 12.17 -12.99
CA PHE A 8 8.63 11.52 -13.79
C PHE A 8 7.70 10.66 -12.93
N LEU A 9 8.24 10.02 -11.89
CA LEU A 9 7.46 9.13 -11.00
C LEU A 9 6.96 9.88 -9.76
N PRO A 10 5.93 9.33 -9.07
CA PRO A 10 5.52 9.77 -7.74
C PRO A 10 6.71 9.93 -6.82
N ARG A 11 6.66 10.90 -5.93
CA ARG A 11 7.77 11.25 -5.05
C ARG A 11 7.30 11.71 -3.69
N MET A 12 8.17 11.56 -2.70
CA MET A 12 8.02 12.21 -1.41
C MET A 12 8.22 13.72 -1.59
N TRP A 13 7.15 14.49 -1.52
CA TRP A 13 7.14 15.92 -1.89
C TRP A 13 6.72 16.85 -0.77
N SER A 14 5.93 16.36 0.19
CA SER A 14 5.37 17.19 1.25
C SER A 14 6.34 17.31 2.42
N ASN A 15 6.50 18.53 2.91
CA ASN A 15 7.24 18.86 4.12
C ASN A 15 6.33 19.46 5.19
N GLN A 16 5.01 19.29 5.06
CA GLN A 16 4.02 19.83 6.00
C GLN A 16 3.85 18.91 7.19
N GLY A 17 3.74 19.49 8.39
CA GLY A 17 3.45 18.75 9.62
C GLY A 17 4.45 17.64 9.91
N SER A 18 3.95 16.41 10.08
CA SER A 18 4.75 15.21 10.37
C SER A 18 5.25 14.47 9.13
N HIS A 19 4.83 14.83 7.91
CA HIS A 19 5.07 14.05 6.70
C HIS A 19 6.53 13.65 6.48
N GLU A 20 7.49 14.51 6.84
CA GLU A 20 8.91 14.17 6.71
C GLU A 20 9.32 13.02 7.65
N LYS A 21 8.74 12.97 8.87
CA LYS A 21 8.96 11.85 9.80
C LYS A 21 8.28 10.59 9.31
N ASP A 22 7.06 10.74 8.79
CA ASP A 22 6.25 9.64 8.29
C ASP A 22 6.90 8.98 7.08
N TYR A 23 7.48 9.74 6.15
CA TYR A 23 8.30 9.19 5.06
C TYR A 23 9.48 8.36 5.57
N LYS A 24 10.17 8.82 6.63
CA LYS A 24 11.31 8.11 7.23
C LYS A 24 10.91 6.81 7.93
N MET A 25 9.65 6.66 8.33
CA MET A 25 9.16 5.38 8.85
C MET A 25 9.04 4.32 7.76
N TRP A 26 8.76 4.73 6.52
CA TRP A 26 8.56 3.83 5.40
C TRP A 26 9.82 3.56 4.59
N VAL A 27 10.76 4.50 4.56
CA VAL A 27 11.98 4.42 3.75
C VAL A 27 13.17 5.03 4.48
N ASP A 28 14.33 4.38 4.41
CA ASP A 28 15.60 4.97 4.85
C ASP A 28 16.07 6.02 3.84
N ILE A 29 15.85 7.30 4.16
CA ILE A 29 16.11 8.42 3.26
C ILE A 29 17.50 8.99 3.54
N LYS A 30 18.46 8.69 2.68
CA LYS A 30 19.81 9.30 2.67
C LYS A 30 19.82 10.61 1.87
N GLY A 31 19.03 10.66 0.81
CA GLY A 31 18.87 11.83 -0.05
C GLY A 31 20.12 12.23 -0.81
N LYS A 32 19.97 13.15 -1.75
CA LYS A 32 21.07 13.83 -2.48
C LYS A 32 20.97 15.34 -2.33
N ASN A 33 22.12 16.01 -2.31
CA ASN A 33 22.16 17.47 -2.31
C ASN A 33 21.89 17.99 -3.71
N VAL A 34 20.94 18.91 -3.82
CA VAL A 34 20.57 19.57 -5.07
C VAL A 34 20.63 21.08 -4.86
N ARG A 35 21.27 21.80 -5.78
CA ARG A 35 21.30 23.26 -5.76
C ARG A 35 20.06 23.78 -6.47
N THR A 36 19.25 24.56 -5.76
CA THR A 36 18.06 25.21 -6.30
C THR A 36 18.41 26.41 -7.15
N SER A 37 17.45 26.89 -7.96
CA SER A 37 17.58 28.11 -8.76
C SER A 37 17.95 29.35 -7.93
N ASP A 38 17.53 29.38 -6.66
CA ASP A 38 17.86 30.46 -5.71
C ASP A 38 19.26 30.34 -5.09
N GLY A 39 20.08 29.41 -5.58
CA GLY A 39 21.44 29.17 -5.08
C GLY A 39 21.54 28.41 -3.76
N LYS A 40 20.43 28.03 -3.14
CA LYS A 40 20.40 27.23 -1.91
C LYS A 40 20.65 25.77 -2.21
N THR A 41 21.33 25.08 -1.31
CA THR A 41 21.49 23.61 -1.39
C THR A 41 20.43 22.98 -0.47
N ILE A 42 19.58 22.15 -1.07
CA ILE A 42 18.57 21.37 -0.36
C ILE A 42 18.86 19.88 -0.54
N LYS A 43 18.45 19.09 0.45
CA LYS A 43 18.55 17.64 0.41
C LYS A 43 17.21 17.08 -0.08
N VAL A 44 17.23 16.36 -1.19
CA VAL A 44 16.03 15.75 -1.77
C VAL A 44 16.17 14.24 -1.85
N PRO A 45 15.08 13.47 -1.72
CA PRO A 45 15.11 12.03 -1.90
C PRO A 45 15.65 11.65 -3.30
N THR A 46 16.38 10.56 -3.35
CA THR A 46 16.84 9.98 -4.61
C THR A 46 15.71 9.29 -5.36
N PHE A 47 15.91 8.98 -6.64
CA PHE A 47 14.95 8.21 -7.43
C PHE A 47 14.66 6.84 -6.80
N GLY A 48 15.68 6.12 -6.34
CA GLY A 48 15.52 4.81 -5.68
C GLY A 48 14.72 4.89 -4.38
N GLU A 49 14.93 5.93 -3.57
CA GLU A 49 14.16 6.16 -2.34
C GLU A 49 12.69 6.48 -2.64
N ASN A 50 12.42 7.30 -3.66
CA ASN A 50 11.05 7.55 -4.11
C ASN A 50 10.37 6.28 -4.64
N LEU A 51 11.11 5.42 -5.36
CA LEU A 51 10.60 4.14 -5.82
C LEU A 51 10.33 3.19 -4.65
N SER A 52 11.22 3.14 -3.66
CA SER A 52 10.99 2.37 -2.43
C SER A 52 9.74 2.84 -1.69
N PHE A 53 9.51 4.15 -1.61
CA PHE A 53 8.29 4.70 -1.01
C PHE A 53 7.02 4.31 -1.78
N LEU A 54 7.06 4.36 -3.12
CA LEU A 54 5.96 3.91 -3.96
C LEU A 54 5.58 2.46 -3.65
N PHE A 55 6.56 1.57 -3.58
CA PHE A 55 6.30 0.15 -3.34
C PHE A 55 5.96 -0.18 -1.88
N SER A 56 6.63 0.42 -0.90
CA SER A 56 6.39 0.12 0.50
C SER A 56 5.09 0.74 1.02
N TYR A 57 4.89 2.03 0.77
CA TYR A 57 3.75 2.76 1.29
C TYR A 57 2.56 2.79 0.32
N GLN A 58 2.74 3.40 -0.86
CA GLN A 58 1.61 3.71 -1.73
C GLN A 58 0.97 2.44 -2.32
N TRP A 59 1.77 1.51 -2.83
CA TRP A 59 1.25 0.24 -3.34
C TRP A 59 1.13 -0.84 -2.26
N GLY A 60 2.11 -0.96 -1.37
CA GLY A 60 2.11 -1.98 -0.33
C GLY A 60 1.06 -1.70 0.73
N HIS A 61 1.19 -0.57 1.42
CA HIS A 61 0.33 -0.27 2.55
C HIS A 61 -1.04 0.30 2.13
N LEU A 62 -1.09 1.31 1.28
CA LEU A 62 -2.37 1.91 0.90
C LEU A 62 -3.19 1.01 -0.01
N TYR A 63 -2.60 0.48 -1.08
CA TYR A 63 -3.36 -0.30 -2.06
C TYR A 63 -3.48 -1.78 -1.69
N TRP A 64 -2.34 -2.51 -1.54
CA TRP A 64 -2.36 -3.96 -1.30
C TRP A 64 -3.02 -4.35 0.01
N ARG A 65 -2.75 -3.64 1.09
CA ARG A 65 -3.40 -3.91 2.38
C ARG A 65 -4.92 -3.78 2.24
N TYR A 66 -5.40 -2.69 1.63
CA TYR A 66 -6.83 -2.47 1.45
C TYR A 66 -7.46 -3.48 0.48
N PHE A 67 -6.76 -3.82 -0.59
CA PHE A 67 -7.18 -4.90 -1.49
C PHE A 67 -7.35 -6.22 -0.73
N MET A 68 -6.35 -6.62 0.04
CA MET A 68 -6.41 -7.85 0.82
C MET A 68 -7.48 -7.83 1.93
N TRP A 69 -7.82 -6.68 2.49
CA TRP A 69 -8.95 -6.53 3.40
C TRP A 69 -10.27 -7.01 2.79
N ASN A 70 -10.46 -6.76 1.51
CA ASN A 70 -11.70 -7.11 0.81
C ASN A 70 -11.71 -8.56 0.29
N PHE A 71 -10.54 -9.13 0.04
CA PHE A 71 -10.44 -10.43 -0.61
C PHE A 71 -9.90 -11.56 0.27
N ALA A 72 -9.14 -11.26 1.32
CA ALA A 72 -8.66 -12.25 2.28
C ALA A 72 -9.37 -12.16 3.63
N GLY A 73 -9.58 -10.93 4.09
CA GLY A 73 -10.20 -10.59 5.37
C GLY A 73 -9.41 -9.53 6.13
N ARG A 74 -9.96 -9.02 7.21
CA ARG A 74 -9.36 -7.94 8.00
C ARG A 74 -9.39 -8.22 9.49
N GLN A 75 -8.35 -7.75 10.14
CA GLN A 75 -8.14 -7.90 11.57
C GLN A 75 -9.12 -7.01 12.36
N SER A 76 -9.33 -5.78 11.91
CA SER A 76 -10.26 -4.79 12.48
C SER A 76 -10.64 -3.75 11.44
N ASP A 77 -11.44 -2.77 11.83
CA ASP A 77 -11.81 -1.58 11.04
C ASP A 77 -10.90 -0.37 11.30
N ALA A 78 -9.93 -0.48 12.21
CA ALA A 78 -8.95 0.56 12.44
C ALA A 78 -8.00 0.73 11.25
N GLN A 79 -7.60 1.96 10.97
CA GLN A 79 -6.57 2.23 9.98
C GLN A 79 -5.20 2.18 10.62
N ASN A 80 -4.37 1.24 10.17
CA ASN A 80 -2.98 1.19 10.53
C ASN A 80 -2.22 2.31 9.80
N SER A 81 -1.43 3.07 10.55
CA SER A 81 -0.66 4.21 10.03
C SER A 81 0.86 3.97 10.00
N THR A 82 1.33 2.84 10.53
CA THR A 82 2.77 2.56 10.63
C THR A 82 3.14 1.19 10.03
N PRO A 83 4.36 1.02 9.48
CA PRO A 83 4.80 -0.25 8.91
C PRO A 83 5.01 -1.35 9.96
N THR A 84 5.15 -1.00 11.22
CA THR A 84 5.46 -1.91 12.33
C THR A 84 4.24 -2.35 13.13
N GLU A 85 3.07 -1.79 12.84
CA GLU A 85 1.84 -2.15 13.54
C GLU A 85 1.36 -3.54 13.11
N ILE A 86 1.39 -4.48 14.02
CA ILE A 86 0.95 -5.87 13.81
C ILE A 86 -0.33 -6.22 14.54
N ILE A 87 -0.76 -5.35 15.47
CA ILE A 87 -1.88 -5.63 16.37
C ILE A 87 -3.20 -5.25 15.72
N ASP A 88 -3.23 -4.17 14.95
CA ASP A 88 -4.48 -3.60 14.44
C ASP A 88 -4.37 -3.15 12.98
N GLY A 89 -5.50 -3.08 12.29
CA GLY A 89 -5.57 -2.53 10.95
C GLY A 89 -4.89 -3.34 9.83
N ASN A 90 -4.57 -4.61 10.06
CA ASN A 90 -3.96 -5.47 9.06
C ASN A 90 -4.99 -6.35 8.34
N TRP A 91 -4.64 -6.86 7.16
CA TRP A 91 -5.42 -7.94 6.57
C TRP A 91 -5.05 -9.28 7.24
N ILE A 92 -6.01 -10.17 7.36
CA ILE A 92 -5.81 -11.55 7.82
C ILE A 92 -6.58 -12.52 6.92
N SER A 93 -6.06 -13.73 6.80
CA SER A 93 -6.70 -14.75 5.96
C SER A 93 -7.61 -15.70 6.73
N GLY A 94 -7.38 -15.86 8.02
CA GLY A 94 -7.93 -16.95 8.85
C GLY A 94 -7.11 -18.24 8.78
N ILE A 95 -6.07 -18.30 7.94
CA ILE A 95 -5.16 -19.44 7.84
C ILE A 95 -3.99 -19.20 8.80
N LYS A 96 -3.98 -19.94 9.93
CA LYS A 96 -3.00 -19.73 11.01
C LYS A 96 -1.55 -19.67 10.52
N ALA A 97 -1.13 -20.57 9.65
CA ALA A 97 0.23 -20.63 9.14
C ALA A 97 0.66 -19.34 8.41
N ILE A 98 -0.26 -18.68 7.67
CA ILE A 98 -0.01 -17.45 6.95
C ILE A 98 -0.02 -16.26 7.91
N ASP A 99 -1.05 -16.18 8.73
CA ASP A 99 -1.27 -15.04 9.62
C ASP A 99 -0.20 -14.97 10.72
N GLN A 100 0.23 -16.12 11.27
CA GLN A 100 1.28 -16.17 12.28
C GLN A 100 2.66 -15.71 11.78
N VAL A 101 3.01 -16.01 10.54
CA VAL A 101 4.29 -15.56 9.95
C VAL A 101 4.30 -14.03 9.80
N ARG A 102 3.14 -13.41 9.53
CA ARG A 102 3.04 -11.97 9.28
C ARG A 102 2.79 -11.14 10.54
N LEU A 103 1.91 -11.61 11.39
CA LEU A 103 1.34 -10.83 12.49
C LEU A 103 1.61 -11.46 13.86
N GLY A 104 2.33 -12.58 13.89
CA GLY A 104 2.51 -13.35 15.12
C GLY A 104 1.24 -14.10 15.53
N THR A 105 1.24 -14.65 16.75
CA THR A 105 0.14 -15.47 17.27
C THR A 105 -1.15 -14.65 17.44
N GLN A 106 -2.20 -15.01 16.73
CA GLN A 106 -3.51 -14.37 16.81
C GLN A 106 -4.42 -14.99 17.89
N GLU A 107 -3.95 -15.98 18.62
CA GLU A 107 -4.76 -16.74 19.60
C GLU A 107 -4.93 -16.04 20.97
N LYS A 108 -4.04 -15.10 21.30
CA LYS A 108 -4.01 -14.41 22.60
C LYS A 108 -4.30 -12.90 22.47
N LEU A 109 -5.10 -12.54 21.49
CA LEU A 109 -5.49 -11.14 21.31
C LEU A 109 -6.47 -10.68 22.40
N PRO A 110 -6.44 -9.40 22.79
CA PRO A 110 -7.44 -8.82 23.69
C PRO A 110 -8.85 -9.02 23.16
N LYS A 111 -9.82 -9.16 24.07
CA LYS A 111 -11.24 -9.34 23.68
C LYS A 111 -11.75 -8.21 22.78
N SER A 112 -11.30 -6.98 22.99
CA SER A 112 -11.64 -5.81 22.15
C SER A 112 -11.30 -6.02 20.68
N MET A 113 -10.29 -6.82 20.36
CA MET A 113 -9.88 -7.12 18.99
C MET A 113 -10.64 -8.33 18.42
N THR A 114 -10.81 -9.39 19.21
CA THR A 114 -11.52 -10.60 18.77
C THR A 114 -13.03 -10.40 18.60
N THR A 115 -13.61 -9.43 19.33
CA THR A 115 -15.04 -9.06 19.24
C THR A 115 -15.29 -7.83 18.35
N ASN A 116 -14.25 -7.30 17.71
CA ASN A 116 -14.40 -6.16 16.80
C ASN A 116 -15.32 -6.55 15.63
N LYS A 117 -16.34 -5.70 15.37
CA LYS A 117 -17.29 -5.93 14.25
C LYS A 117 -16.64 -5.90 12.87
N GLY A 118 -15.50 -5.25 12.76
CA GLY A 118 -14.69 -5.23 11.53
C GLY A 118 -13.86 -6.50 11.30
N HIS A 119 -13.74 -7.37 12.32
CA HIS A 119 -12.97 -8.62 12.20
C HIS A 119 -13.70 -9.62 11.30
N ASN A 120 -13.03 -10.06 10.23
CA ASN A 120 -13.54 -11.12 9.36
C ASN A 120 -12.39 -11.86 8.67
N THR A 121 -12.67 -13.09 8.26
CA THR A 121 -11.73 -13.95 7.54
C THR A 121 -12.44 -14.64 6.39
N TYR A 122 -11.90 -14.58 5.20
CA TYR A 122 -12.50 -15.17 4.00
C TYR A 122 -11.70 -16.33 3.42
N PHE A 123 -10.59 -16.72 4.06
CA PHE A 123 -9.74 -17.84 3.64
C PHE A 123 -9.31 -17.74 2.18
N PHE A 124 -9.09 -16.52 1.67
CA PHE A 124 -8.82 -16.20 0.28
C PHE A 124 -9.90 -16.63 -0.73
N LEU A 125 -11.08 -17.08 -0.30
CA LEU A 125 -12.11 -17.57 -1.22
C LEU A 125 -12.51 -16.53 -2.28
N PRO A 126 -12.79 -15.26 -1.93
CA PRO A 126 -13.10 -14.24 -2.94
C PRO A 126 -11.96 -14.01 -3.92
N LEU A 127 -10.71 -14.04 -3.43
CA LEU A 127 -9.52 -13.87 -4.26
C LEU A 127 -9.37 -15.02 -5.26
N LEU A 128 -9.50 -16.25 -4.78
CA LEU A 128 -9.39 -17.44 -5.64
C LEU A 128 -10.48 -17.46 -6.71
N LEU A 129 -11.74 -17.18 -6.35
CA LEU A 129 -12.83 -17.10 -7.30
C LEU A 129 -12.63 -15.97 -8.31
N GLY A 130 -12.11 -14.81 -7.87
CA GLY A 130 -11.77 -13.71 -8.75
C GLY A 130 -10.67 -14.08 -9.76
N ILE A 131 -9.61 -14.75 -9.32
CA ILE A 131 -8.53 -15.22 -10.20
C ILE A 131 -9.05 -16.25 -11.21
N ILE A 132 -9.84 -17.21 -10.76
CA ILE A 132 -10.47 -18.22 -11.66
C ILE A 132 -11.34 -17.52 -12.70
N GLY A 133 -12.16 -16.55 -12.27
CA GLY A 133 -12.99 -15.75 -13.17
C GLY A 133 -12.18 -14.96 -14.20
N LEU A 134 -11.07 -14.34 -13.77
CA LEU A 134 -10.16 -13.62 -14.67
C LEU A 134 -9.52 -14.54 -15.71
N ILE A 135 -9.07 -15.72 -15.30
CA ILE A 135 -8.49 -16.71 -16.21
C ILE A 135 -9.55 -17.19 -17.22
N TYR A 136 -10.74 -17.53 -16.73
CA TYR A 136 -11.85 -17.93 -17.58
C TYR A 136 -12.22 -16.87 -18.61
N GLN A 137 -12.33 -15.60 -18.19
CA GLN A 137 -12.66 -14.48 -19.07
C GLN A 137 -11.56 -14.25 -20.12
N PHE A 138 -10.29 -14.35 -19.73
CA PHE A 138 -9.17 -14.25 -20.67
C PHE A 138 -9.23 -15.32 -21.76
N MET A 139 -9.58 -16.55 -21.39
CA MET A 139 -9.69 -17.67 -22.34
C MET A 139 -10.91 -17.53 -23.25
N LYS A 140 -12.02 -16.97 -22.75
CA LYS A 140 -13.28 -16.86 -23.46
C LYS A 140 -13.35 -15.63 -24.35
N ASP A 141 -13.01 -14.47 -23.82
CA ASP A 141 -13.02 -13.18 -24.52
C ASP A 141 -11.87 -12.27 -24.03
N PRO A 142 -10.72 -12.32 -24.70
CA PRO A 142 -9.57 -11.46 -24.33
C PRO A 142 -9.83 -9.97 -24.44
N LYS A 143 -10.80 -9.52 -25.27
CA LYS A 143 -11.11 -8.10 -25.43
C LYS A 143 -11.84 -7.57 -24.18
N ASP A 144 -12.87 -8.27 -23.75
CA ASP A 144 -13.58 -7.94 -22.50
C ASP A 144 -12.65 -8.04 -21.30
N TRP A 145 -11.78 -9.08 -21.27
CA TRP A 145 -10.76 -9.21 -20.24
C TRP A 145 -9.85 -7.98 -20.19
N LEU A 146 -9.40 -7.48 -21.35
CA LEU A 146 -8.55 -6.28 -21.39
C LEU A 146 -9.26 -5.06 -20.83
N VAL A 147 -10.54 -4.88 -21.10
CA VAL A 147 -11.34 -3.78 -20.53
C VAL A 147 -11.38 -3.88 -19.00
N LEU A 148 -11.65 -5.08 -18.46
CA LEU A 148 -11.66 -5.32 -17.02
C LEU A 148 -10.27 -5.10 -16.38
N ALA A 149 -9.21 -5.57 -17.02
CA ALA A 149 -7.85 -5.39 -16.56
C ALA A 149 -7.43 -3.90 -16.54
N LEU A 150 -7.76 -3.14 -17.59
CA LEU A 150 -7.52 -1.70 -17.65
C LEU A 150 -8.33 -0.95 -16.58
N LEU A 151 -9.60 -1.30 -16.42
CA LEU A 151 -10.43 -0.71 -15.38
C LEU A 151 -9.82 -0.94 -14.00
N PHE A 152 -9.45 -2.19 -13.69
CA PHE A 152 -8.80 -2.52 -12.41
C PHE A 152 -7.48 -1.76 -12.21
N PHE A 153 -6.65 -1.66 -13.25
CA PHE A 153 -5.39 -0.94 -13.19
C PHE A 153 -5.60 0.56 -12.96
N PHE A 154 -6.47 1.20 -13.74
CA PHE A 154 -6.67 2.65 -13.67
C PHE A 154 -7.39 3.09 -12.41
N THR A 155 -8.37 2.34 -11.94
CA THR A 155 -9.11 2.69 -10.70
C THR A 155 -8.36 2.27 -9.42
N GLY A 156 -7.38 1.40 -9.53
CA GLY A 156 -6.58 0.92 -8.41
C GLY A 156 -5.17 1.50 -8.40
N LEU A 157 -4.24 0.84 -9.10
CA LEU A 157 -2.82 1.18 -9.03
C LEU A 157 -2.48 2.55 -9.62
N ALA A 158 -3.09 2.90 -10.76
CA ALA A 158 -2.77 4.16 -11.45
C ALA A 158 -3.26 5.40 -10.68
N ILE A 159 -4.32 5.29 -9.90
CA ILE A 159 -4.80 6.42 -9.10
C ILE A 159 -3.75 6.89 -8.09
N ASN A 160 -2.95 5.97 -7.52
CA ASN A 160 -1.88 6.31 -6.60
C ASN A 160 -0.75 7.12 -7.28
N PHE A 161 -0.50 6.87 -8.57
CA PHE A 161 0.41 7.70 -9.36
C PHE A 161 -0.13 9.11 -9.53
N TYR A 162 -1.41 9.23 -9.82
CA TYR A 162 -2.05 10.52 -10.07
C TYR A 162 -2.17 11.35 -8.80
N THR A 163 -2.65 10.76 -7.72
CA THR A 163 -2.88 11.47 -6.45
C THR A 163 -1.59 11.70 -5.67
N ASN A 164 -0.59 10.81 -5.85
CA ASN A 164 0.69 10.84 -5.13
C ASN A 164 0.53 11.17 -3.64
N PRO A 165 -0.23 10.36 -2.89
CA PRO A 165 -0.57 10.67 -1.51
C PRO A 165 0.69 10.67 -0.62
N PRO A 166 0.87 11.68 0.24
CA PRO A 166 1.89 11.67 1.28
C PRO A 166 1.54 10.63 2.36
N SER A 167 2.52 10.22 3.14
CA SER A 167 2.33 9.37 4.32
C SER A 167 1.88 10.18 5.52
#